data_8435784b063e150eba4be4fa3db0fecd
#
_entry.id   8435784b063e150eba4be4fa3db0fecd
#
_cell.length_a   1.000
_cell.length_b   1.000
_cell.length_c   1.000
_cell.angle_alpha   90.00
_cell.angle_beta   90.00
_cell.angle_gamma   90.00
#
_symmetry.space_group_name_H-M   'P 1'
#
loop_
_entity.id
_entity.type
_entity.pdbx_description
1 polymer ?
#
loop_
_entity_poly.entity_id
_entity_poly.type
_entity_poly.pdbx_seq_one_letter_code
_entity_poly.pdbx_strand_id
1 'polypeptide(L)'
;MESKLNLDTPAYDEIQKNIDVNQKLVQELNTGAHDIDEVRKVVSQIINEKVDPSTEIRLPFYTDYGRNLHLGKNVFINAGVTFTDLGGIYIGDKVLIGPNVTIVSVNHQIDPSQRRHLDLKPVYIHDNAWLGANVTVTPGTIIGENAIVGAGAVVTKDVPANTIVAGVPAKIIRKIEVEN
;
A
#
# COMPACT_ATOMS: atom_id res chain seq x y z
N MET A 1 2.16 1.79 14.87
CA MET A 1 2.15 1.03 16.16
C MET A 1 1.47 -0.29 15.88
N GLU A 2 2.11 -1.43 16.18
CA GLU A 2 1.47 -2.75 16.01
C GLU A 2 0.28 -2.85 16.97
N SER A 3 -0.87 -3.33 16.48
CA SER A 3 -2.06 -3.51 17.30
C SER A 3 -2.85 -4.75 16.88
N LYS A 4 -3.65 -5.26 17.81
CA LYS A 4 -4.60 -6.35 17.56
C LYS A 4 -5.99 -5.76 17.43
N LEU A 5 -6.74 -6.23 16.44
CA LEU A 5 -8.12 -5.83 16.23
C LEU A 5 -9.05 -7.05 16.36
N ASN A 6 -9.92 -6.99 17.38
CA ASN A 6 -10.98 -7.95 17.55
C ASN A 6 -12.20 -7.55 16.71
N LEU A 7 -12.62 -8.43 15.80
CA LEU A 7 -13.74 -8.16 14.89
C LEU A 7 -15.12 -8.28 15.55
N ASP A 8 -15.20 -8.82 16.78
CA ASP A 8 -16.45 -8.96 17.51
C ASP A 8 -16.71 -7.76 18.45
N THR A 9 -16.33 -6.55 18.01
CA THR A 9 -16.45 -5.32 18.80
C THR A 9 -17.21 -4.23 18.04
N PRO A 10 -17.94 -3.35 18.75
CA PRO A 10 -18.58 -2.20 18.13
C PRO A 10 -17.62 -1.26 17.37
N ALA A 11 -16.35 -1.23 17.78
CA ALA A 11 -15.31 -0.47 17.06
C ALA A 11 -15.08 -1.02 15.65
N TYR A 12 -15.16 -2.34 15.46
CA TYR A 12 -15.05 -2.94 14.15
C TYR A 12 -16.30 -2.67 13.28
N ASP A 13 -17.49 -2.58 13.87
CA ASP A 13 -18.71 -2.24 13.13
C ASP A 13 -18.60 -0.89 12.41
N GLU A 14 -17.95 0.10 13.04
CA GLU A 14 -17.69 1.40 12.40
C GLU A 14 -16.65 1.29 11.27
N ILE A 15 -15.62 0.47 11.46
CA ILE A 15 -14.63 0.17 10.41
C ILE A 15 -15.32 -0.49 9.23
N GLN A 16 -16.18 -1.49 9.47
CA GLN A 16 -16.91 -2.21 8.42
C GLN A 16 -17.81 -1.28 7.61
N LYS A 17 -18.52 -0.34 8.24
CA LYS A 17 -19.31 0.68 7.51
C LYS A 17 -18.46 1.51 6.56
N ASN A 18 -17.25 1.89 6.97
CA ASN A 18 -16.32 2.62 6.12
C ASN A 18 -15.82 1.74 4.96
N ILE A 19 -15.52 0.47 5.22
CA ILE A 19 -15.15 -0.51 4.18
C ILE A 19 -16.26 -0.63 3.14
N ASP A 20 -17.53 -0.76 3.58
CA ASP A 20 -18.70 -0.88 2.68
C ASP A 20 -18.90 0.36 1.80
N VAL A 21 -18.67 1.55 2.34
CA VAL A 21 -18.68 2.81 1.58
C VAL A 21 -17.52 2.84 0.60
N ASN A 22 -16.32 2.49 1.06
CA ASN A 22 -15.11 2.48 0.24
C ASN A 22 -15.21 1.53 -0.95
N GLN A 23 -15.73 0.32 -0.74
CA GLN A 23 -15.92 -0.66 -1.81
C GLN A 23 -16.77 -0.12 -2.97
N LYS A 24 -17.82 0.67 -2.67
CA LYS A 24 -18.67 1.31 -3.70
C LYS A 24 -17.87 2.34 -4.49
N LEU A 25 -17.12 3.22 -3.81
CA LEU A 25 -16.28 4.22 -4.47
C LEU A 25 -15.21 3.58 -5.36
N VAL A 26 -14.56 2.51 -4.87
CA VAL A 26 -13.56 1.76 -5.65
C VAL A 26 -14.20 1.07 -6.86
N GLN A 27 -15.40 0.51 -6.72
CA GLN A 27 -16.12 -0.09 -7.85
C GLN A 27 -16.49 0.96 -8.89
N GLU A 28 -17.05 2.10 -8.49
CA GLU A 28 -17.39 3.22 -9.38
C GLU A 28 -16.15 3.74 -10.11
N LEU A 29 -15.04 3.95 -9.37
CA LEU A 29 -13.76 4.39 -9.93
C LEU A 29 -13.25 3.44 -11.01
N ASN A 30 -13.35 2.13 -10.81
CA ASN A 30 -12.77 1.13 -11.71
C ASN A 30 -13.67 0.77 -12.90
N THR A 31 -14.93 1.21 -12.93
CA THR A 31 -15.89 0.86 -13.99
C THR A 31 -16.22 2.01 -14.96
N GLY A 32 -15.85 3.24 -14.61
CA GLY A 32 -16.08 4.42 -15.41
C GLY A 32 -14.90 4.78 -16.34
N ALA A 33 -15.15 5.72 -17.26
CA ALA A 33 -14.09 6.41 -17.96
C ALA A 33 -13.78 7.70 -17.20
N HIS A 34 -12.56 7.85 -16.73
CA HIS A 34 -12.15 8.97 -15.89
C HIS A 34 -10.89 9.62 -16.46
N ASP A 35 -10.83 10.93 -16.42
CA ASP A 35 -9.57 11.64 -16.59
C ASP A 35 -8.75 11.60 -15.29
N ILE A 36 -7.50 12.07 -15.39
CA ILE A 36 -6.56 11.98 -14.26
C ILE A 36 -6.98 12.83 -13.05
N ASP A 37 -7.69 13.95 -13.28
CA ASP A 37 -8.15 14.82 -12.20
C ASP A 37 -9.36 14.20 -11.48
N GLU A 38 -10.24 13.55 -12.22
CA GLU A 38 -11.36 12.77 -11.66
C GLU A 38 -10.85 11.60 -10.82
N VAL A 39 -9.85 10.84 -11.32
CA VAL A 39 -9.21 9.77 -10.55
C VAL A 39 -8.66 10.30 -9.22
N ARG A 40 -7.86 11.38 -9.24
CA ARG A 40 -7.33 11.99 -8.03
C ARG A 40 -8.41 12.46 -7.07
N LYS A 41 -9.50 13.03 -7.59
CA LYS A 41 -10.64 13.48 -6.78
C LYS A 41 -11.32 12.32 -6.07
N VAL A 42 -11.61 11.21 -6.77
CA VAL A 42 -12.25 10.03 -6.17
C VAL A 42 -11.32 9.35 -5.16
N VAL A 43 -10.03 9.19 -5.50
CA VAL A 43 -9.05 8.63 -4.56
C VAL A 43 -8.91 9.52 -3.32
N SER A 44 -8.96 10.85 -3.47
CA SER A 44 -8.98 11.77 -2.31
C SER A 44 -10.19 11.56 -1.40
N GLN A 45 -11.35 11.22 -1.95
CA GLN A 45 -12.53 10.85 -1.15
C GLN A 45 -12.34 9.51 -0.43
N ILE A 46 -11.75 8.54 -1.11
CA ILE A 46 -11.44 7.20 -0.59
C ILE A 46 -10.51 7.32 0.62
N ILE A 47 -9.37 8.01 0.46
CA ILE A 47 -8.36 8.13 1.51
C ILE A 47 -8.66 9.23 2.54
N ASN A 48 -9.68 10.06 2.28
CA ASN A 48 -10.05 11.24 3.10
C ASN A 48 -8.90 12.24 3.28
N GLU A 49 -7.99 12.28 2.33
CA GLU A 49 -6.87 13.23 2.24
C GLU A 49 -6.76 13.72 0.80
N LYS A 50 -6.25 14.94 0.60
CA LYS A 50 -6.07 15.48 -0.73
C LYS A 50 -4.87 14.82 -1.41
N VAL A 51 -5.11 14.09 -2.50
CA VAL A 51 -4.04 13.61 -3.39
C VAL A 51 -3.36 14.81 -4.06
N ASP A 52 -2.02 14.84 -4.01
CA ASP A 52 -1.25 15.92 -4.64
C ASP A 52 -1.41 15.90 -6.17
N PRO A 53 -1.54 17.07 -6.83
CA PRO A 53 -1.71 17.14 -8.29
C PRO A 53 -0.58 16.50 -9.11
N SER A 54 0.62 16.39 -8.53
CA SER A 54 1.77 15.74 -9.16
C SER A 54 1.70 14.20 -9.14
N THR A 55 0.79 13.63 -8.35
CA THR A 55 0.63 12.17 -8.23
C THR A 55 -0.22 11.63 -9.37
N GLU A 56 0.26 10.56 -9.99
CA GLU A 56 -0.41 9.87 -11.09
C GLU A 56 -0.87 8.47 -10.67
N ILE A 57 -2.15 8.17 -10.92
CA ILE A 57 -2.77 6.89 -10.55
C ILE A 57 -3.42 6.28 -11.78
N ARG A 58 -3.00 5.06 -12.13
CA ARG A 58 -3.56 4.25 -13.22
C ARG A 58 -4.61 3.29 -12.68
N LEU A 59 -5.70 3.14 -13.39
CA LEU A 59 -6.77 2.20 -13.05
C LEU A 59 -6.50 0.81 -13.67
N PRO A 60 -7.00 -0.27 -13.04
CA PRO A 60 -7.77 -0.27 -11.78
C PRO A 60 -6.90 -0.02 -10.54
N PHE A 61 -7.52 0.59 -9.52
CA PHE A 61 -6.94 0.89 -8.20
C PHE A 61 -7.78 0.21 -7.12
N TYR A 62 -7.14 -0.46 -6.17
CA TYR A 62 -7.85 -1.19 -5.12
C TYR A 62 -7.35 -0.82 -3.73
N THR A 63 -8.30 -0.64 -2.81
CA THR A 63 -8.02 -0.52 -1.37
C THR A 63 -9.21 -1.07 -0.59
N ASP A 64 -8.97 -1.65 0.59
CA ASP A 64 -10.03 -2.20 1.43
C ASP A 64 -10.67 -1.13 2.33
N TYR A 65 -9.90 -0.48 3.17
CA TYR A 65 -10.40 0.54 4.10
C TYR A 65 -10.27 1.98 3.56
N GLY A 66 -9.17 2.29 2.91
CA GLY A 66 -8.84 3.57 2.28
C GLY A 66 -8.35 4.64 3.26
N ARG A 67 -8.90 4.70 4.48
CA ARG A 67 -8.67 5.79 5.43
C ARG A 67 -7.29 5.80 6.07
N ASN A 68 -6.54 4.70 5.95
CA ASN A 68 -5.20 4.55 6.49
C ASN A 68 -4.13 4.44 5.37
N LEU A 69 -4.49 4.83 4.15
CA LEU A 69 -3.55 4.98 3.03
C LEU A 69 -3.15 6.45 2.91
N HIS A 70 -1.86 6.73 3.07
CA HIS A 70 -1.28 8.06 2.99
C HIS A 70 -0.32 8.14 1.81
N LEU A 71 -0.50 9.14 0.94
CA LEU A 71 0.26 9.32 -0.29
C LEU A 71 1.06 10.63 -0.26
N GLY A 72 2.35 10.54 -0.54
CA GLY A 72 3.22 11.68 -0.76
C GLY A 72 3.00 12.36 -2.12
N LYS A 73 3.94 13.22 -2.50
CA LYS A 73 3.92 13.98 -3.76
C LYS A 73 4.73 13.25 -4.84
N ASN A 74 4.39 13.53 -6.12
CA ASN A 74 5.07 12.92 -7.28
C ASN A 74 5.07 11.39 -7.24
N VAL A 75 4.06 10.77 -6.60
CA VAL A 75 3.91 9.32 -6.56
C VAL A 75 3.34 8.83 -7.89
N PHE A 76 3.87 7.73 -8.41
CA PHE A 76 3.30 7.02 -9.54
C PHE A 76 2.76 5.67 -9.10
N ILE A 77 1.46 5.45 -9.24
CA ILE A 77 0.77 4.19 -8.96
C ILE A 77 0.28 3.59 -10.26
N ASN A 78 0.84 2.45 -10.67
CA ASN A 78 0.47 1.78 -11.91
C ASN A 78 -0.83 0.96 -11.73
N ALA A 79 -1.34 0.42 -12.83
CA ALA A 79 -2.60 -0.33 -12.87
C ALA A 79 -2.56 -1.62 -12.04
N GLY A 80 -3.69 -1.95 -11.41
CA GLY A 80 -3.87 -3.18 -10.66
C GLY A 80 -3.24 -3.19 -9.26
N VAL A 81 -2.76 -2.05 -8.77
CA VAL A 81 -2.19 -1.96 -7.43
C VAL A 81 -3.27 -2.16 -6.38
N THR A 82 -2.97 -2.97 -5.36
CA THR A 82 -3.89 -3.29 -4.25
C THR A 82 -3.27 -2.90 -2.91
N PHE A 83 -4.02 -2.14 -2.12
CA PHE A 83 -3.67 -1.77 -0.76
C PHE A 83 -4.62 -2.41 0.24
N THR A 84 -4.12 -3.20 1.19
CA THR A 84 -4.87 -3.64 2.37
C THR A 84 -4.39 -2.77 3.54
N ASP A 85 -5.03 -1.62 3.69
CA ASP A 85 -4.49 -0.48 4.42
C ASP A 85 -4.98 -0.32 5.86
N LEU A 86 -5.82 -1.22 6.37
CA LEU A 86 -6.40 -1.06 7.71
C LEU A 86 -5.36 -0.88 8.82
N GLY A 87 -4.16 -1.46 8.69
CA GLY A 87 -3.04 -1.31 9.62
C GLY A 87 -2.16 -0.08 9.39
N GLY A 88 -2.42 0.69 8.33
CA GLY A 88 -1.65 1.86 7.90
C GLY A 88 -0.65 1.55 6.78
N ILE A 89 -0.71 2.32 5.69
CA ILE A 89 0.26 2.30 4.60
C ILE A 89 0.69 3.73 4.31
N TYR A 90 1.98 4.00 4.40
CA TYR A 90 2.56 5.32 4.26
C TYR A 90 3.53 5.33 3.08
N ILE A 91 3.17 6.07 2.03
CA ILE A 91 3.95 6.19 0.79
C ILE A 91 4.60 7.58 0.77
N GLY A 92 5.92 7.61 0.72
CA GLY A 92 6.71 8.84 0.64
C GLY A 92 6.64 9.54 -0.71
N ASP A 93 7.41 10.60 -0.86
CA ASP A 93 7.50 11.37 -2.09
C ASP A 93 8.25 10.62 -3.20
N LYS A 94 7.87 10.84 -4.47
CA LYS A 94 8.54 10.30 -5.67
C LYS A 94 8.59 8.76 -5.73
N VAL A 95 7.76 8.07 -4.98
CA VAL A 95 7.69 6.60 -5.02
C VAL A 95 7.09 6.13 -6.33
N LEU A 96 7.71 5.10 -6.95
CA LEU A 96 7.22 4.45 -8.15
C LEU A 96 6.68 3.05 -7.81
N ILE A 97 5.39 2.82 -8.05
CA ILE A 97 4.73 1.54 -7.78
C ILE A 97 4.33 0.91 -9.12
N GLY A 98 4.96 -0.23 -9.44
CA GLY A 98 4.73 -0.98 -10.67
C GLY A 98 3.34 -1.65 -10.71
N PRO A 99 2.95 -2.21 -11.86
CA PRO A 99 1.63 -2.81 -12.02
C PRO A 99 1.47 -4.05 -11.14
N ASN A 100 0.23 -4.25 -10.67
CA ASN A 100 -0.17 -5.40 -9.83
C ASN A 100 0.64 -5.56 -8.54
N VAL A 101 1.21 -4.47 -8.01
CA VAL A 101 1.84 -4.49 -6.69
C VAL A 101 0.78 -4.64 -5.63
N THR A 102 1.05 -5.48 -4.61
CA THR A 102 0.18 -5.68 -3.46
C THR A 102 0.91 -5.26 -2.19
N ILE A 103 0.34 -4.32 -1.43
CA ILE A 103 0.89 -3.85 -0.16
C ILE A 103 -0.13 -4.13 0.93
N VAL A 104 0.28 -4.90 1.94
CA VAL A 104 -0.61 -5.40 2.99
C VAL A 104 -0.11 -4.94 4.35
N SER A 105 -0.97 -4.32 5.14
CA SER A 105 -0.67 -3.91 6.52
C SER A 105 -1.41 -4.75 7.58
N VAL A 106 -2.06 -5.84 7.15
CA VAL A 106 -2.93 -6.69 7.97
C VAL A 106 -2.55 -8.15 7.85
N ASN A 107 -2.51 -8.86 8.97
CA ASN A 107 -2.49 -10.32 9.03
C ASN A 107 -3.67 -10.83 9.85
N HIS A 108 -4.13 -12.03 9.57
CA HIS A 108 -4.95 -12.79 10.52
C HIS A 108 -4.09 -13.38 11.64
N GLN A 109 -4.66 -13.53 12.85
CA GLN A 109 -3.92 -14.11 13.96
C GLN A 109 -3.53 -15.57 13.69
N ILE A 110 -2.33 -15.96 14.16
CA ILE A 110 -1.76 -17.29 13.93
C ILE A 110 -2.54 -18.35 14.71
N ASP A 111 -3.04 -18.00 15.92
CA ASP A 111 -3.86 -18.90 16.73
C ASP A 111 -5.14 -19.30 15.96
N PRO A 112 -5.37 -20.60 15.70
CA PRO A 112 -6.57 -21.05 14.98
C PRO A 112 -7.89 -20.62 15.64
N SER A 113 -7.94 -20.52 16.97
CA SER A 113 -9.14 -20.10 17.71
C SER A 113 -9.43 -18.59 17.55
N GLN A 114 -8.43 -17.80 17.18
CA GLN A 114 -8.49 -16.35 17.01
C GLN A 114 -8.27 -15.93 15.55
N ARG A 115 -8.28 -16.89 14.60
CA ARG A 115 -7.89 -16.72 13.21
C ARG A 115 -8.66 -15.59 12.48
N ARG A 116 -9.89 -15.33 12.87
CA ARG A 116 -10.72 -14.28 12.28
C ARG A 116 -10.25 -12.88 12.71
N HIS A 117 -9.65 -12.72 13.88
CA HIS A 117 -9.15 -11.44 14.35
C HIS A 117 -7.85 -11.03 13.63
N LEU A 118 -7.51 -9.76 13.69
CA LEU A 118 -6.45 -9.16 12.89
C LEU A 118 -5.28 -8.71 13.75
N ASP A 119 -4.08 -8.86 13.19
CA ASP A 119 -2.85 -8.21 13.63
C ASP A 119 -2.51 -7.11 12.64
N LEU A 120 -2.52 -5.86 13.10
CA LEU A 120 -2.30 -4.67 12.28
C LEU A 120 -0.84 -4.22 12.45
N LYS A 121 -0.12 -4.09 11.33
CA LYS A 121 1.28 -3.69 11.29
C LYS A 121 1.51 -2.71 10.15
N PRO A 122 1.81 -1.45 10.43
CA PRO A 122 1.96 -0.44 9.39
C PRO A 122 3.12 -0.77 8.44
N VAL A 123 2.97 -0.36 7.19
CA VAL A 123 3.99 -0.44 6.14
C VAL A 123 4.44 0.96 5.79
N TYR A 124 5.74 1.16 5.66
CA TYR A 124 6.34 2.43 5.25
C TYR A 124 7.16 2.23 3.99
N ILE A 125 6.90 3.05 2.98
CA ILE A 125 7.69 3.11 1.75
C ILE A 125 8.24 4.52 1.66
N HIS A 126 9.55 4.65 1.90
CA HIS A 126 10.21 5.95 1.94
C HIS A 126 10.44 6.52 0.54
N ASP A 127 10.87 7.79 0.53
CA ASP A 127 10.99 8.59 -0.65
C ASP A 127 11.83 7.92 -1.75
N ASN A 128 11.40 8.14 -3.01
CA ASN A 128 12.10 7.70 -4.20
C ASN A 128 12.32 6.17 -4.29
N ALA A 129 11.60 5.37 -3.51
CA ALA A 129 11.63 3.91 -3.65
C ALA A 129 10.90 3.47 -4.93
N TRP A 130 11.38 2.37 -5.52
CA TRP A 130 10.76 1.76 -6.70
C TRP A 130 10.40 0.30 -6.45
N LEU A 131 9.11 -0.01 -6.53
CA LEU A 131 8.58 -1.36 -6.49
C LEU A 131 8.29 -1.83 -7.91
N GLY A 132 8.96 -2.88 -8.35
CA GLY A 132 8.74 -3.51 -9.65
C GLY A 132 7.36 -4.17 -9.75
N ALA A 133 6.98 -4.60 -10.96
CA ALA A 133 5.71 -5.27 -11.22
C ALA A 133 5.50 -6.51 -10.33
N ASN A 134 4.26 -6.76 -9.88
CA ASN A 134 3.86 -7.94 -9.08
C ASN A 134 4.64 -8.10 -7.76
N VAL A 135 5.19 -7.03 -7.19
CA VAL A 135 5.81 -7.07 -5.86
C VAL A 135 4.73 -7.23 -4.80
N THR A 136 5.01 -8.04 -3.78
CA THR A 136 4.19 -8.13 -2.56
C THR A 136 4.99 -7.62 -1.37
N VAL A 137 4.43 -6.65 -0.63
CA VAL A 137 4.99 -6.13 0.62
C VAL A 137 4.12 -6.59 1.78
N THR A 138 4.73 -7.29 2.76
CA THR A 138 4.01 -7.86 3.89
C THR A 138 3.91 -6.89 5.08
N PRO A 139 2.95 -7.11 6.00
CA PRO A 139 2.73 -6.21 7.14
C PRO A 139 3.95 -5.97 8.02
N GLY A 140 4.13 -4.74 8.45
CA GLY A 140 5.22 -4.32 9.33
C GLY A 140 6.55 -4.09 8.63
N THR A 141 6.57 -4.00 7.30
CA THR A 141 7.80 -3.84 6.50
C THR A 141 8.09 -2.37 6.22
N ILE A 142 9.37 -2.02 6.26
CA ILE A 142 9.89 -0.71 5.87
C ILE A 142 10.72 -0.85 4.59
N ILE A 143 10.37 -0.09 3.54
CA ILE A 143 11.18 0.05 2.32
C ILE A 143 11.93 1.38 2.43
N GLY A 144 13.24 1.30 2.53
CA GLY A 144 14.11 2.48 2.72
C GLY A 144 14.16 3.39 1.49
N GLU A 145 14.60 4.62 1.72
CA GLU A 145 14.78 5.65 0.68
C GLU A 145 15.64 5.15 -0.48
N ASN A 146 15.26 5.48 -1.72
CA ASN A 146 15.92 5.06 -2.96
C ASN A 146 16.02 3.52 -3.14
N ALA A 147 15.36 2.71 -2.33
CA ALA A 147 15.41 1.26 -2.50
C ALA A 147 14.68 0.82 -3.75
N ILE A 148 15.17 -0.26 -4.36
CA ILE A 148 14.54 -0.90 -5.52
C ILE A 148 14.15 -2.31 -5.15
N VAL A 149 12.88 -2.64 -5.35
CA VAL A 149 12.36 -3.99 -5.19
C VAL A 149 12.09 -4.59 -6.57
N GLY A 150 12.85 -5.61 -6.93
CA GLY A 150 12.74 -6.30 -8.22
C GLY A 150 11.36 -6.93 -8.43
N ALA A 151 10.93 -6.99 -9.70
CA ALA A 151 9.62 -7.53 -10.06
C ALA A 151 9.39 -8.95 -9.53
N GLY A 152 8.16 -9.23 -9.07
CA GLY A 152 7.77 -10.52 -8.51
C GLY A 152 8.35 -10.84 -7.13
N ALA A 153 9.04 -9.92 -6.49
CA ALA A 153 9.60 -10.14 -5.16
C ALA A 153 8.53 -10.13 -4.07
N VAL A 154 8.74 -10.93 -3.01
CA VAL A 154 7.94 -10.91 -1.77
C VAL A 154 8.80 -10.37 -0.64
N VAL A 155 8.52 -9.14 -0.22
CA VAL A 155 9.27 -8.46 0.84
C VAL A 155 8.67 -8.80 2.19
N THR A 156 9.43 -9.51 3.01
CA THR A 156 9.03 -10.00 4.34
C THR A 156 9.87 -9.42 5.49
N LYS A 157 10.82 -8.55 5.16
CA LYS A 157 11.72 -7.85 6.09
C LYS A 157 12.03 -6.47 5.54
N ASP A 158 12.48 -5.59 6.41
CA ASP A 158 12.89 -4.25 6.04
C ASP A 158 13.98 -4.26 4.95
N VAL A 159 13.84 -3.33 4.02
CA VAL A 159 14.81 -3.08 2.94
C VAL A 159 15.58 -1.81 3.28
N PRO A 160 16.91 -1.89 3.44
CA PRO A 160 17.72 -0.71 3.72
C PRO A 160 17.64 0.32 2.59
N ALA A 161 17.87 1.60 2.92
CA ALA A 161 18.01 2.65 1.91
C ALA A 161 19.13 2.34 0.90
N ASN A 162 18.98 2.85 -0.32
CA ASN A 162 19.95 2.70 -1.42
C ASN A 162 20.31 1.23 -1.69
N THR A 163 19.32 0.33 -1.68
CA THR A 163 19.54 -1.11 -1.81
C THR A 163 18.60 -1.71 -2.85
N ILE A 164 19.11 -2.63 -3.66
CA ILE A 164 18.30 -3.44 -4.57
C ILE A 164 18.04 -4.79 -3.93
N VAL A 165 16.78 -5.18 -3.84
CA VAL A 165 16.34 -6.51 -3.38
C VAL A 165 15.51 -7.20 -4.44
N ALA A 166 15.51 -8.55 -4.47
CA ALA A 166 14.66 -9.35 -5.34
C ALA A 166 14.43 -10.76 -4.77
N GLY A 167 13.48 -11.48 -5.34
CA GLY A 167 13.19 -12.89 -5.03
C GLY A 167 12.11 -13.12 -3.99
N VAL A 168 11.84 -14.41 -3.68
CA VAL A 168 10.81 -14.89 -2.75
C VAL A 168 11.46 -15.85 -1.76
N PRO A 169 11.66 -15.44 -0.49
CA PRO A 169 11.56 -14.08 0.01
C PRO A 169 12.65 -13.16 -0.56
N ALA A 170 12.38 -11.86 -0.60
CA ALA A 170 13.32 -10.87 -1.11
C ALA A 170 14.65 -10.88 -0.35
N LYS A 171 15.74 -10.82 -1.09
CA LYS A 171 17.13 -10.77 -0.58
C LYS A 171 17.87 -9.62 -1.22
N ILE A 172 18.84 -9.08 -0.51
CA ILE A 172 19.72 -8.03 -1.02
C ILE A 172 20.53 -8.59 -2.20
N ILE A 173 20.45 -7.88 -3.33
CA ILE A 173 21.24 -8.14 -4.53
C ILE A 173 22.52 -7.30 -4.49
N ARG A 174 22.37 -5.98 -4.28
CA ARG A 174 23.50 -5.03 -4.17
C ARG A 174 23.04 -3.68 -3.59
N LYS A 175 23.99 -2.87 -3.19
CA LYS A 175 23.77 -1.46 -2.89
C LYS A 175 23.72 -0.63 -4.18
N ILE A 176 23.03 0.50 -4.13
CA ILE A 176 23.02 1.52 -5.17
C ILE A 176 24.12 2.52 -4.82
N GLU A 177 25.04 2.74 -5.75
CA GLU A 177 26.02 3.82 -5.62
C GLU A 177 25.30 5.13 -5.93
N VAL A 178 25.26 6.03 -4.95
CA VAL A 178 24.70 7.38 -5.12
C VAL A 178 25.88 8.31 -5.36
N GLU A 179 25.97 8.87 -6.56
CA GLU A 179 26.92 9.94 -6.84
C GLU A 179 26.53 11.18 -6.02
N ASN A 180 27.49 11.72 -5.27
CA ASN A 180 27.32 12.92 -4.42
C ASN A 180 27.33 14.20 -5.27
#